data_ca6c21f4a952fbb3e16a2fbd1ce4cfc0
#
_entry.id   ca6c21f4a952fbb3e16a2fbd1ce4cfc0
#
_cell.length_a   1.000
_cell.length_b   1.000
_cell.length_c   1.000
_cell.angle_alpha   90.00
_cell.angle_beta   90.00
_cell.angle_gamma   90.00
#
_symmetry.space_group_name_H-M   'P 1'
#
loop_
_entity.id
_entity.type
_entity.pdbx_description
1 polymer ?
#
loop_
_entity_poly.entity_id
_entity_poly.type
_entity_poly.pdbx_seq_one_letter_code
_entity_poly.pdbx_strand_id
1 'polypeptide(L)'
;MRTEWNALADEVVAGPNMLPGVVEAWWRHLGKGRLRVVVARDGAGRLVGLAPLHERVLVGRPVVRWVGHGMGAVGELLLRPASAHEAAEAIWTHLADTDRVVLQLVEYRHGGGGLDELRRSDRWQVTAELRDYCPYIDIRGQASAAELLAEPGRRKLRQNMARVDRAIIEERTGLRVHVLTTPAEIDAVIDELSVVHDNAEQAQERLHFLRGARRDFTLDALRSTAADGRLLLVLLRQGERPVGFHVALVTGDTAFAWLARFDPVAAALAPGHVMLRELVDLATARGLDTVDLQLGDDPYKLRWSSGAYDTFGVLAAAPGRLATARATASAIAFARRQAGRFHRH
;
A
#
# COMPACT_ATOMS: atom_id res chain seq x y z
N MET A 1 -11.20 -20.13 2.53
CA MET A 1 -11.10 -18.85 1.79
C MET A 1 -9.91 -17.99 2.25
N ARG A 2 -9.78 -17.57 3.54
CA ARG A 2 -8.65 -16.70 3.99
C ARG A 2 -7.28 -17.33 3.72
N THR A 3 -7.10 -18.62 4.03
CA THR A 3 -5.86 -19.36 3.78
C THR A 3 -5.50 -19.42 2.29
N GLU A 4 -6.48 -19.73 1.42
CA GLU A 4 -6.28 -19.75 -0.03
C GLU A 4 -5.94 -18.35 -0.58
N TRP A 5 -6.59 -17.32 -0.03
CA TRP A 5 -6.32 -15.93 -0.41
C TRP A 5 -4.90 -15.52 -0.01
N ASN A 6 -4.48 -15.80 1.24
CA ASN A 6 -3.12 -15.54 1.69
C ASN A 6 -2.09 -16.28 0.80
N ALA A 7 -2.35 -17.53 0.46
CA ALA A 7 -1.46 -18.30 -0.41
C ALA A 7 -1.38 -17.71 -1.84
N LEU A 8 -2.51 -17.28 -2.41
CA LEU A 8 -2.52 -16.60 -3.71
C LEU A 8 -1.79 -15.26 -3.62
N ALA A 9 -2.02 -14.48 -2.56
CA ALA A 9 -1.35 -13.20 -2.35
C ALA A 9 0.18 -13.35 -2.30
N ASP A 10 0.68 -14.38 -1.62
CA ASP A 10 2.12 -14.68 -1.58
C ASP A 10 2.67 -15.09 -2.94
N GLU A 11 1.95 -15.95 -3.66
CA GLU A 11 2.39 -16.43 -4.98
C GLU A 11 2.50 -15.30 -6.01
N VAL A 12 1.60 -14.29 -5.94
CA VAL A 12 1.58 -13.16 -6.89
C VAL A 12 2.22 -11.90 -6.33
N VAL A 13 2.80 -11.96 -5.14
CA VAL A 13 3.42 -10.83 -4.45
C VAL A 13 2.48 -9.62 -4.39
N ALA A 14 1.28 -9.87 -3.86
CA ALA A 14 0.21 -8.88 -3.83
C ALA A 14 0.51 -7.71 -2.89
N GLY A 15 0.12 -6.50 -3.28
CA GLY A 15 0.25 -5.31 -2.44
C GLY A 15 -0.54 -5.43 -1.12
N PRO A 16 -0.15 -4.69 -0.07
CA PRO A 16 -0.70 -4.80 1.29
C PRO A 16 -2.22 -4.69 1.36
N ASN A 17 -2.79 -3.82 0.53
CA ASN A 17 -4.23 -3.55 0.53
C ASN A 17 -5.06 -4.69 -0.09
N MET A 18 -4.39 -5.66 -0.68
CA MET A 18 -5.00 -6.86 -1.24
C MET A 18 -4.99 -8.04 -0.26
N LEU A 19 -4.37 -7.91 0.92
CA LEU A 19 -4.37 -8.94 1.96
C LEU A 19 -5.75 -9.06 2.62
N PRO A 20 -6.23 -10.29 2.89
CA PRO A 20 -7.58 -10.50 3.42
C PRO A 20 -7.80 -9.79 4.76
N GLY A 21 -6.82 -9.79 5.66
CA GLY A 21 -6.93 -9.10 6.94
C GLY A 21 -7.04 -7.59 6.81
N VAL A 22 -6.34 -6.98 5.86
CA VAL A 22 -6.44 -5.55 5.56
C VAL A 22 -7.78 -5.21 4.92
N VAL A 23 -8.26 -6.05 3.98
CA VAL A 23 -9.57 -5.90 3.33
C VAL A 23 -10.71 -6.00 4.35
N GLU A 24 -10.67 -6.98 5.25
CA GLU A 24 -11.65 -7.17 6.32
C GLU A 24 -11.67 -5.98 7.28
N ALA A 25 -10.49 -5.51 7.72
CA ALA A 25 -10.36 -4.36 8.61
C ALA A 25 -10.90 -3.08 7.92
N TRP A 26 -10.52 -2.85 6.65
CA TRP A 26 -11.00 -1.69 5.90
C TRP A 26 -12.51 -1.72 5.76
N TRP A 27 -13.08 -2.87 5.42
CA TRP A 27 -14.53 -3.01 5.26
C TRP A 27 -15.28 -2.76 6.57
N ARG A 28 -14.78 -3.28 7.68
CA ARG A 28 -15.39 -3.13 9.01
C ARG A 28 -15.47 -1.67 9.46
N HIS A 29 -14.40 -0.91 9.26
CA HIS A 29 -14.29 0.43 9.83
C HIS A 29 -14.57 1.57 8.84
N LEU A 30 -14.27 1.36 7.56
CA LEU A 30 -14.33 2.40 6.53
C LEU A 30 -15.25 2.03 5.36
N GLY A 31 -15.67 0.79 5.27
CA GLY A 31 -16.50 0.27 4.19
C GLY A 31 -17.85 0.98 4.11
N LYS A 32 -18.24 1.33 2.90
CA LYS A 32 -19.57 1.90 2.60
C LYS A 32 -20.10 1.31 1.30
N GLY A 33 -21.41 1.01 1.29
CA GLY A 33 -22.05 0.40 0.13
C GLY A 33 -22.04 -1.12 0.21
N ARG A 34 -21.60 -1.82 -0.84
CA ARG A 34 -21.58 -3.28 -0.92
C ARG A 34 -20.15 -3.79 -1.13
N LEU A 35 -19.69 -4.70 -0.29
CA LEU A 35 -18.44 -5.42 -0.53
C LEU A 35 -18.65 -6.42 -1.67
N ARG A 36 -17.70 -6.44 -2.61
CA ARG A 36 -17.69 -7.35 -3.77
C ARG A 36 -16.31 -7.99 -3.91
N VAL A 37 -16.13 -9.15 -3.30
CA VAL A 37 -14.93 -9.95 -3.55
C VAL A 37 -15.26 -10.93 -4.68
N VAL A 38 -14.74 -10.64 -5.87
CA VAL A 38 -14.91 -11.51 -7.04
C VAL A 38 -13.79 -12.51 -7.08
N VAL A 39 -14.11 -13.78 -7.25
CA VAL A 39 -13.14 -14.88 -7.28
C VAL A 39 -13.28 -15.69 -8.56
N ALA A 40 -12.16 -16.09 -9.14
CA ALA A 40 -12.09 -17.08 -10.21
C ALA A 40 -11.47 -18.37 -9.68
N ARG A 41 -12.09 -19.50 -10.02
CA ARG A 41 -11.62 -20.83 -9.67
C ARG A 41 -11.42 -21.68 -10.93
N ASP A 42 -10.39 -22.51 -10.95
CA ASP A 42 -10.17 -23.46 -12.03
C ASP A 42 -11.13 -24.67 -11.95
N GLY A 43 -11.05 -25.57 -12.94
CA GLY A 43 -11.89 -26.78 -12.98
C GLY A 43 -11.68 -27.74 -11.82
N ALA A 44 -10.59 -27.62 -11.04
CA ALA A 44 -10.31 -28.36 -9.83
C ALA A 44 -10.78 -27.61 -8.56
N GLY A 45 -11.43 -26.46 -8.70
CA GLY A 45 -11.92 -25.63 -7.60
C GLY A 45 -10.84 -24.78 -6.91
N ARG A 46 -9.59 -24.73 -7.40
CA ARG A 46 -8.52 -23.93 -6.82
C ARG A 46 -8.74 -22.44 -7.13
N LEU A 47 -8.44 -21.58 -6.17
CA LEU A 47 -8.47 -20.13 -6.37
C LEU A 47 -7.33 -19.71 -7.32
N VAL A 48 -7.69 -19.18 -8.50
CA VAL A 48 -6.75 -18.74 -9.54
C VAL A 48 -6.81 -17.24 -9.83
N GLY A 49 -7.88 -16.57 -9.39
CA GLY A 49 -8.03 -15.12 -9.51
C GLY A 49 -8.88 -14.54 -8.41
N LEU A 50 -8.58 -13.30 -8.01
CA LEU A 50 -9.31 -12.59 -6.98
C LEU A 50 -9.24 -11.06 -7.19
N ALA A 51 -10.39 -10.38 -6.98
CA ALA A 51 -10.52 -8.94 -7.01
C ALA A 51 -11.27 -8.46 -5.75
N PRO A 52 -10.60 -7.80 -4.78
CA PRO A 52 -11.26 -7.23 -3.61
C PRO A 52 -11.81 -5.84 -3.96
N LEU A 53 -13.07 -5.80 -4.28
CA LEU A 53 -13.78 -4.61 -4.76
C LEU A 53 -14.89 -4.20 -3.77
N HIS A 54 -15.33 -2.98 -3.88
CA HIS A 54 -16.57 -2.52 -3.27
C HIS A 54 -17.37 -1.64 -4.25
N GLU A 55 -18.69 -1.65 -4.08
CA GLU A 55 -19.62 -0.88 -4.91
C GLU A 55 -20.30 0.20 -4.07
N ARG A 56 -20.44 1.38 -4.65
CA ARG A 56 -21.21 2.48 -4.10
C ARG A 56 -22.06 3.13 -5.17
N VAL A 57 -23.27 3.52 -4.82
CA VAL A 57 -24.05 4.41 -5.66
C VAL A 57 -23.52 5.84 -5.48
N LEU A 58 -22.93 6.40 -6.51
CA LEU A 58 -22.39 7.75 -6.53
C LEU A 58 -22.98 8.50 -7.72
N VAL A 59 -23.55 9.68 -7.44
CA VAL A 59 -24.23 10.49 -8.46
C VAL A 59 -25.30 9.65 -9.22
N GLY A 60 -26.05 8.83 -8.46
CA GLY A 60 -27.12 7.96 -8.98
C GLY A 60 -26.64 6.75 -9.81
N ARG A 61 -25.35 6.39 -9.75
CA ARG A 61 -24.79 5.27 -10.52
C ARG A 61 -23.98 4.32 -9.67
N PRO A 62 -24.05 3.03 -9.93
CA PRO A 62 -23.16 2.06 -9.28
C PRO A 62 -21.74 2.25 -9.78
N VAL A 63 -20.83 2.54 -8.85
CA VAL A 63 -19.38 2.71 -9.09
C VAL A 63 -18.64 1.66 -8.30
N VAL A 64 -17.87 0.84 -8.98
CA VAL A 64 -17.03 -0.21 -8.40
C VAL A 64 -15.58 0.28 -8.29
N ARG A 65 -14.96 0.02 -7.15
CA ARG A 65 -13.62 0.50 -6.79
C ARG A 65 -12.86 -0.59 -6.03
N TRP A 66 -11.54 -0.46 -5.95
CA TRP A 66 -10.74 -1.26 -5.03
C TRP A 66 -11.17 -1.02 -3.57
N VAL A 67 -11.14 -2.05 -2.75
CA VAL A 67 -11.07 -1.88 -1.29
C VAL A 67 -9.81 -1.04 -0.98
N GLY A 68 -9.89 -0.13 -0.01
CA GLY A 68 -8.81 0.83 0.24
C GLY A 68 -8.85 2.10 -0.61
N HIS A 69 -9.82 2.26 -1.51
CA HIS A 69 -9.94 3.46 -2.35
C HIS A 69 -9.92 4.76 -1.52
N GLY A 70 -9.02 5.66 -1.88
CA GLY A 70 -8.83 6.96 -1.19
C GLY A 70 -7.90 6.91 0.02
N MET A 71 -7.21 5.77 0.23
CA MET A 71 -6.21 5.59 1.27
C MET A 71 -4.77 5.57 0.74
N GLY A 72 -4.53 5.95 -0.53
CA GLY A 72 -3.23 5.78 -1.19
C GLY A 72 -2.91 4.30 -1.42
N ALA A 73 -3.95 3.49 -1.63
CA ALA A 73 -3.82 2.05 -1.76
C ALA A 73 -3.57 1.66 -3.22
N VAL A 74 -2.47 0.99 -3.49
CA VAL A 74 -2.24 0.31 -4.76
C VAL A 74 -3.18 -0.90 -4.85
N GLY A 75 -3.91 -1.01 -5.95
CA GLY A 75 -4.86 -2.08 -6.21
C GLY A 75 -4.47 -2.89 -7.45
N GLU A 76 -4.81 -4.17 -7.43
CA GLU A 76 -4.54 -5.08 -8.54
C GLU A 76 -5.50 -6.29 -8.53
N LEU A 77 -5.58 -7.00 -9.64
CA LEU A 77 -6.11 -8.36 -9.62
C LEU A 77 -5.02 -9.31 -9.12
N LEU A 78 -5.37 -10.17 -8.17
CA LEU A 78 -4.51 -11.29 -7.81
C LEU A 78 -4.77 -12.40 -8.82
N LEU A 79 -3.81 -12.67 -9.68
CA LEU A 79 -3.95 -13.62 -10.78
C LEU A 79 -2.81 -14.64 -10.74
N ARG A 80 -3.14 -15.92 -10.55
CA ARG A 80 -2.16 -16.99 -10.61
C ARG A 80 -1.49 -16.98 -11.99
N PRO A 81 -0.15 -16.92 -12.11
CA PRO A 81 0.54 -16.73 -13.40
C PRO A 81 0.11 -17.70 -14.49
N ALA A 82 -0.04 -18.99 -14.13
CA ALA A 82 -0.43 -20.05 -15.09
C ALA A 82 -1.86 -19.93 -15.61
N SER A 83 -2.73 -19.11 -14.99
CA SER A 83 -4.15 -18.92 -15.35
C SER A 83 -4.53 -17.45 -15.40
N ALA A 84 -3.55 -16.54 -15.54
CA ALA A 84 -3.79 -15.12 -15.39
C ALA A 84 -4.76 -14.55 -16.44
N HIS A 85 -4.65 -15.00 -17.68
CA HIS A 85 -5.52 -14.60 -18.77
C HIS A 85 -6.97 -15.00 -18.51
N GLU A 86 -7.24 -16.30 -18.34
CA GLU A 86 -8.58 -16.85 -18.15
C GLU A 86 -9.23 -16.32 -16.87
N ALA A 87 -8.45 -16.17 -15.80
CA ALA A 87 -8.96 -15.65 -14.53
C ALA A 87 -9.33 -14.17 -14.63
N ALA A 88 -8.53 -13.36 -15.32
CA ALA A 88 -8.83 -11.95 -15.54
C ALA A 88 -10.06 -11.78 -16.46
N GLU A 89 -10.13 -12.52 -17.58
CA GLU A 89 -11.28 -12.53 -18.47
C GLU A 89 -12.57 -12.89 -17.73
N ALA A 90 -12.54 -13.96 -16.92
CA ALA A 90 -13.69 -14.40 -16.14
C ALA A 90 -14.15 -13.33 -15.14
N ILE A 91 -13.22 -12.67 -14.42
CA ILE A 91 -13.53 -11.60 -13.47
C ILE A 91 -14.17 -10.41 -14.18
N TRP A 92 -13.59 -9.93 -15.31
CA TRP A 92 -14.11 -8.78 -16.02
C TRP A 92 -15.43 -9.06 -16.72
N THR A 93 -15.63 -10.26 -17.26
CA THR A 93 -16.90 -10.73 -17.84
C THR A 93 -17.98 -10.79 -16.75
N HIS A 94 -17.70 -11.39 -15.60
CA HIS A 94 -18.64 -11.43 -14.49
C HIS A 94 -19.09 -10.04 -14.04
N LEU A 95 -18.18 -9.07 -13.98
CA LEU A 95 -18.50 -7.68 -13.61
C LEU A 95 -19.32 -6.97 -14.70
N ALA A 96 -19.09 -7.29 -15.98
CA ALA A 96 -19.86 -6.74 -17.09
C ALA A 96 -21.30 -7.26 -17.12
N ASP A 97 -21.48 -8.56 -16.83
CA ASP A 97 -22.79 -9.23 -16.91
C ASP A 97 -23.70 -8.94 -15.72
N THR A 98 -23.09 -8.67 -14.55
CA THR A 98 -23.86 -8.55 -13.29
C THR A 98 -24.58 -7.22 -13.15
N ASP A 99 -23.99 -6.11 -13.64
CA ASP A 99 -24.54 -4.78 -13.47
C ASP A 99 -24.01 -3.78 -14.51
N ARG A 100 -24.77 -2.69 -14.73
CA ARG A 100 -24.32 -1.55 -15.53
C ARG A 100 -23.36 -0.65 -14.73
N VAL A 101 -22.29 -1.21 -14.21
CA VAL A 101 -21.34 -0.52 -13.33
C VAL A 101 -20.37 0.37 -14.09
N VAL A 102 -19.85 1.36 -13.39
CA VAL A 102 -18.65 2.10 -13.75
C VAL A 102 -17.50 1.57 -12.91
N LEU A 103 -16.44 1.08 -13.53
CA LEU A 103 -15.20 0.77 -12.83
C LEU A 103 -14.39 2.06 -12.68
N GLN A 104 -14.06 2.44 -11.45
CA GLN A 104 -13.15 3.53 -11.14
C GLN A 104 -12.00 2.98 -10.27
N LEU A 105 -10.97 2.45 -10.93
CA LEU A 105 -9.85 1.79 -10.30
C LEU A 105 -8.67 2.74 -10.29
N VAL A 106 -8.43 3.40 -9.17
CA VAL A 106 -7.27 4.29 -9.00
C VAL A 106 -6.09 3.51 -8.44
N GLU A 107 -4.88 3.96 -8.78
CA GLU A 107 -3.63 3.33 -8.38
C GLU A 107 -3.58 1.84 -8.77
N TYR A 108 -4.08 1.52 -9.98
CA TYR A 108 -4.01 0.16 -10.53
C TYR A 108 -2.55 -0.16 -10.86
N ARG A 109 -1.98 -1.18 -10.20
CA ARG A 109 -0.62 -1.66 -10.47
C ARG A 109 -0.53 -2.23 -11.89
N HIS A 110 0.42 -1.73 -12.68
CA HIS A 110 0.71 -2.32 -13.98
C HIS A 110 1.54 -3.60 -13.78
N GLY A 111 1.07 -4.68 -14.39
CA GLY A 111 1.67 -6.02 -14.25
C GLY A 111 0.56 -7.08 -14.14
N GLY A 112 0.93 -8.34 -14.15
CA GLY A 112 0.00 -9.46 -13.97
C GLY A 112 -1.09 -9.65 -15.03
N GLY A 113 -1.14 -8.83 -16.11
CA GLY A 113 -2.04 -9.01 -17.26
C GLY A 113 -3.48 -8.52 -17.08
N GLY A 114 -3.92 -8.22 -15.86
CA GLY A 114 -5.33 -7.90 -15.58
C GLY A 114 -5.86 -6.64 -16.29
N LEU A 115 -5.05 -5.60 -16.41
CA LEU A 115 -5.43 -4.37 -17.14
C LEU A 115 -5.46 -4.60 -18.66
N ASP A 116 -4.56 -5.40 -19.17
CA ASP A 116 -4.49 -5.71 -20.60
C ASP A 116 -5.70 -6.53 -21.03
N GLU A 117 -6.16 -7.48 -20.21
CA GLU A 117 -7.40 -8.21 -20.45
C GLU A 117 -8.63 -7.30 -20.41
N LEU A 118 -8.68 -6.36 -19.45
CA LEU A 118 -9.76 -5.37 -19.43
C LEU A 118 -9.81 -4.54 -20.72
N ARG A 119 -8.65 -4.16 -21.27
CA ARG A 119 -8.55 -3.41 -22.53
C ARG A 119 -8.91 -4.23 -23.76
N ARG A 120 -8.65 -5.54 -23.78
CA ARG A 120 -8.99 -6.45 -24.89
C ARG A 120 -10.46 -6.82 -24.93
N SER A 121 -11.13 -6.74 -23.78
CA SER A 121 -12.53 -7.12 -23.66
C SER A 121 -13.44 -6.20 -24.45
N ASP A 122 -14.28 -6.74 -25.32
CA ASP A 122 -15.34 -6.02 -26.07
C ASP A 122 -16.50 -5.55 -25.15
N ARG A 123 -16.57 -6.09 -23.94
CA ARG A 123 -17.55 -5.73 -22.91
C ARG A 123 -17.27 -4.38 -22.25
N TRP A 124 -16.07 -3.84 -22.41
CA TRP A 124 -15.62 -2.63 -21.73
C TRP A 124 -15.03 -1.60 -22.68
N GLN A 125 -15.44 -0.34 -22.53
CA GLN A 125 -14.67 0.80 -23.02
C GLN A 125 -13.80 1.32 -21.87
N VAL A 126 -12.49 1.39 -22.09
CA VAL A 126 -11.49 1.64 -21.07
C VAL A 126 -10.69 2.90 -21.37
N THR A 127 -10.49 3.73 -20.35
CA THR A 127 -9.38 4.69 -20.32
C THR A 127 -8.46 4.35 -19.16
N ALA A 128 -7.16 4.35 -19.44
CA ALA A 128 -6.14 4.18 -18.41
C ALA A 128 -5.08 5.26 -18.60
N GLU A 129 -4.88 6.07 -17.58
CA GLU A 129 -3.94 7.17 -17.58
C GLU A 129 -2.87 6.89 -16.53
N LEU A 130 -1.60 7.15 -16.88
CA LEU A 130 -0.51 7.10 -15.92
C LEU A 130 -0.84 8.00 -14.74
N ARG A 131 -0.71 7.48 -13.54
CA ARG A 131 -1.14 8.18 -12.32
C ARG A 131 0.03 8.55 -11.44
N ASP A 132 0.81 7.55 -11.08
CA ASP A 132 1.93 7.65 -10.17
C ASP A 132 2.87 6.47 -10.41
N TYR A 133 3.99 6.43 -9.72
CA TYR A 133 4.88 5.29 -9.70
C TYR A 133 5.29 4.90 -8.28
N CYS A 134 5.68 3.64 -8.14
CA CYS A 134 6.10 3.05 -6.89
C CYS A 134 7.58 2.69 -6.99
N PRO A 135 8.50 3.42 -6.35
CA PRO A 135 9.90 3.05 -6.29
C PRO A 135 10.09 1.82 -5.40
N TYR A 136 11.05 0.97 -5.75
CA TYR A 136 11.42 -0.20 -4.95
C TYR A 136 12.94 -0.31 -4.81
N ILE A 137 13.38 -1.04 -3.80
CA ILE A 137 14.77 -1.39 -3.55
C ILE A 137 14.92 -2.87 -3.85
N ASP A 138 15.77 -3.23 -4.82
CA ASP A 138 16.20 -4.61 -5.05
C ASP A 138 17.29 -4.93 -4.03
N ILE A 139 17.04 -5.96 -3.20
CA ILE A 139 17.97 -6.41 -2.16
C ILE A 139 18.44 -7.84 -2.38
N ARG A 140 18.20 -8.41 -3.56
CA ARG A 140 18.66 -9.75 -3.92
C ARG A 140 20.17 -9.84 -3.86
N GLY A 141 20.64 -10.88 -3.16
CA GLY A 141 22.07 -11.11 -2.97
C GLY A 141 22.77 -10.16 -1.99
N GLN A 142 22.04 -9.24 -1.36
CA GLN A 142 22.56 -8.37 -0.31
C GLN A 142 22.44 -9.04 1.05
N ALA A 143 23.46 -8.97 1.87
CA ALA A 143 23.41 -9.47 3.24
C ALA A 143 22.96 -8.40 4.25
N SER A 144 22.99 -7.11 3.87
CA SER A 144 22.63 -5.99 4.74
C SER A 144 22.40 -4.69 3.96
N ALA A 145 21.79 -3.72 4.62
CA ALA A 145 21.72 -2.35 4.11
C ALA A 145 23.10 -1.70 3.91
N ALA A 146 24.09 -2.08 4.71
CA ALA A 146 25.46 -1.57 4.56
C ALA A 146 26.09 -2.03 3.24
N GLU A 147 25.88 -3.28 2.85
CA GLU A 147 26.33 -3.84 1.57
C GLU A 147 25.60 -3.17 0.40
N LEU A 148 24.29 -3.04 0.47
CA LEU A 148 23.50 -2.27 -0.50
C LEU A 148 24.04 -0.84 -0.66
N LEU A 149 24.38 -0.15 0.41
CA LEU A 149 24.92 1.20 0.40
C LEU A 149 26.35 1.26 -0.15
N ALA A 150 27.08 0.14 -0.19
CA ALA A 150 28.42 0.05 -0.78
C ALA A 150 28.39 0.01 -2.32
N GLU A 151 27.23 -0.26 -2.93
CA GLU A 151 27.06 -0.31 -4.39
C GLU A 151 27.51 0.98 -5.10
N PRO A 152 28.00 0.87 -6.35
CA PRO A 152 28.24 2.03 -7.21
C PRO A 152 26.98 2.89 -7.35
N GLY A 153 27.14 4.22 -7.29
CA GLY A 153 26.02 5.17 -7.38
C GLY A 153 25.40 5.57 -6.04
N ARG A 154 25.57 4.79 -4.97
CA ARG A 154 25.00 5.10 -3.64
C ARG A 154 25.95 5.88 -2.72
N ARG A 155 27.12 6.34 -3.24
CA ARG A 155 28.16 7.04 -2.46
C ARG A 155 27.60 8.20 -1.61
N LYS A 156 26.77 9.05 -2.20
CA LYS A 156 26.20 10.22 -1.51
C LYS A 156 25.29 9.81 -0.36
N LEU A 157 24.46 8.79 -0.57
CA LEU A 157 23.57 8.24 0.46
C LEU A 157 24.39 7.61 1.59
N ARG A 158 25.40 6.78 1.27
CA ARG A 158 26.31 6.18 2.25
C ARG A 158 27.03 7.24 3.10
N GLN A 159 27.55 8.31 2.48
CA GLN A 159 28.19 9.40 3.21
C GLN A 159 27.22 10.13 4.14
N ASN A 160 25.96 10.31 3.70
CA ASN A 160 24.94 10.91 4.53
C ASN A 160 24.61 10.00 5.75
N MET A 161 24.46 8.70 5.53
CA MET A 161 24.20 7.73 6.62
C MET A 161 25.37 7.70 7.62
N ALA A 162 26.63 7.66 7.15
CA ALA A 162 27.81 7.71 8.03
C ALA A 162 27.88 9.02 8.86
N ARG A 163 27.39 10.14 8.32
CA ARG A 163 27.25 11.39 9.09
C ARG A 163 26.20 11.29 10.16
N VAL A 164 25.03 10.71 9.83
CA VAL A 164 23.94 10.50 10.78
C VAL A 164 24.39 9.56 11.92
N ASP A 165 25.06 8.45 11.60
CA ASP A 165 25.56 7.51 12.60
C ASP A 165 26.55 8.18 13.56
N ARG A 166 27.47 9.00 13.04
CA ARG A 166 28.39 9.76 13.90
C ARG A 166 27.66 10.73 14.81
N ALA A 167 26.70 11.50 14.29
CA ALA A 167 25.89 12.41 15.11
C ALA A 167 25.15 11.67 16.23
N ILE A 168 24.57 10.50 15.94
CA ILE A 168 23.88 9.67 16.92
C ILE A 168 24.83 9.22 18.02
N ILE A 169 26.06 8.80 17.67
CA ILE A 169 27.07 8.31 18.62
C ILE A 169 27.68 9.45 19.42
N GLU A 170 28.15 10.53 18.74
CA GLU A 170 28.87 11.66 19.35
C GLU A 170 27.97 12.49 20.27
N GLU A 171 26.72 12.75 19.83
CA GLU A 171 25.76 13.55 20.58
C GLU A 171 25.07 12.75 21.72
N ARG A 172 25.37 11.45 21.85
CA ARG A 172 24.71 10.56 22.81
C ARG A 172 23.18 10.75 22.81
N THR A 173 22.59 10.80 21.61
CA THR A 173 21.19 11.14 21.40
C THR A 173 20.21 10.20 22.10
N GLY A 174 20.66 9.03 22.56
CA GLY A 174 19.82 8.00 23.15
C GLY A 174 18.83 7.39 22.13
N LEU A 175 19.09 7.55 20.84
CA LEU A 175 18.25 6.97 19.79
C LEU A 175 18.33 5.43 19.82
N ARG A 176 17.19 4.78 19.90
CA ARG A 176 17.05 3.32 19.93
C ARG A 176 16.04 2.85 18.91
N VAL A 177 16.36 1.72 18.28
CA VAL A 177 15.45 1.02 17.36
C VAL A 177 14.79 -0.14 18.11
N HIS A 178 13.48 -0.26 17.94
CA HIS A 178 12.69 -1.38 18.42
C HIS A 178 11.97 -2.02 17.22
N VAL A 179 12.06 -3.33 17.11
CA VAL A 179 11.37 -4.11 16.06
C VAL A 179 10.21 -4.84 16.70
N LEU A 180 9.01 -4.65 16.17
CA LEU A 180 7.77 -5.19 16.68
C LEU A 180 7.08 -5.99 15.59
N THR A 181 6.62 -7.20 15.92
CA THR A 181 6.08 -8.16 14.95
C THR A 181 4.82 -8.87 15.40
N THR A 182 4.46 -8.75 16.69
CA THR A 182 3.33 -9.45 17.29
C THR A 182 2.14 -8.55 17.58
N PRO A 183 0.90 -9.08 17.63
CA PRO A 183 -0.27 -8.27 17.99
C PRO A 183 -0.17 -7.61 19.37
N ALA A 184 0.39 -8.31 20.37
CA ALA A 184 0.53 -7.78 21.71
C ALA A 184 1.51 -6.59 21.78
N GLU A 185 2.60 -6.63 21.00
CA GLU A 185 3.53 -5.51 20.89
C GLU A 185 2.88 -4.30 20.23
N ILE A 186 2.02 -4.52 19.21
CA ILE A 186 1.28 -3.43 18.56
C ILE A 186 0.33 -2.76 19.55
N ASP A 187 -0.41 -3.55 20.35
CA ASP A 187 -1.33 -3.02 21.34
C ASP A 187 -0.61 -2.19 22.41
N ALA A 188 0.61 -2.57 22.77
CA ALA A 188 1.42 -1.85 23.74
C ALA A 188 1.92 -0.48 23.23
N VAL A 189 2.06 -0.27 21.92
CA VAL A 189 2.68 0.94 21.36
C VAL A 189 1.73 1.82 20.53
N ILE A 190 0.49 1.40 20.27
CA ILE A 190 -0.40 2.11 19.35
C ILE A 190 -0.64 3.58 19.72
N ASP A 191 -0.65 3.90 21.01
CA ASP A 191 -0.80 5.29 21.45
C ASP A 191 0.49 6.10 21.20
N GLU A 192 1.67 5.49 21.32
CA GLU A 192 2.94 6.11 20.94
C GLU A 192 3.00 6.38 19.43
N LEU A 193 2.57 5.42 18.60
CA LEU A 193 2.46 5.61 17.15
C LEU A 193 1.51 6.76 16.82
N SER A 194 0.40 6.89 17.56
CA SER A 194 -0.57 7.97 17.39
C SER A 194 0.04 9.34 17.70
N VAL A 195 0.83 9.46 18.75
CA VAL A 195 1.55 10.70 19.11
C VAL A 195 2.53 11.12 18.00
N VAL A 196 3.36 10.19 17.51
CA VAL A 196 4.29 10.46 16.42
C VAL A 196 3.55 10.88 15.15
N HIS A 197 2.45 10.18 14.85
CA HIS A 197 1.62 10.46 13.68
C HIS A 197 1.01 11.87 13.76
N ASP A 198 0.45 12.24 14.91
CA ASP A 198 -0.17 13.55 15.10
C ASP A 198 0.84 14.68 14.98
N ASN A 199 2.04 14.53 15.54
CA ASN A 199 3.12 15.52 15.42
C ASN A 199 3.56 15.68 13.95
N ALA A 200 3.67 14.57 13.21
CA ALA A 200 4.02 14.59 11.79
C ALA A 200 2.95 15.29 10.94
N GLU A 201 1.67 15.04 11.20
CA GLU A 201 0.57 15.59 10.41
C GLU A 201 0.25 17.06 10.73
N GLN A 202 0.61 17.56 11.92
CA GLN A 202 0.56 19.01 12.20
C GLN A 202 1.51 19.81 11.30
N ALA A 203 2.62 19.19 10.88
CA ALA A 203 3.60 19.82 10.00
C ALA A 203 3.27 19.66 8.50
N GLN A 204 2.41 18.71 8.12
CA GLN A 204 2.10 18.38 6.73
C GLN A 204 0.64 17.89 6.62
N GLU A 205 -0.15 18.54 5.76
CA GLU A 205 -1.56 18.13 5.48
C GLU A 205 -1.61 16.78 4.75
N ARG A 206 -1.44 15.67 5.47
CA ARG A 206 -1.51 14.31 4.94
C ARG A 206 -2.75 13.57 5.45
N LEU A 207 -2.97 12.36 4.95
CA LEU A 207 -4.04 11.49 5.38
C LEU A 207 -3.78 10.98 6.82
N HIS A 208 -4.68 11.27 7.74
CA HIS A 208 -4.60 10.82 9.13
C HIS A 208 -4.99 9.35 9.26
N PHE A 209 -4.00 8.44 9.37
CA PHE A 209 -4.22 7.00 9.54
C PHE A 209 -4.54 6.59 10.98
N LEU A 210 -4.09 7.36 11.97
CA LEU A 210 -4.21 7.01 13.38
C LEU A 210 -5.21 7.91 14.14
N ARG A 211 -6.30 8.36 13.48
CA ARG A 211 -7.42 9.08 14.11
C ARG A 211 -8.79 8.52 13.69
N GLY A 212 -9.73 8.47 14.65
CA GLY A 212 -11.11 8.03 14.43
C GLY A 212 -11.19 6.65 13.80
N ALA A 213 -12.14 6.41 12.92
CA ALA A 213 -12.35 5.12 12.26
C ALA A 213 -11.12 4.61 11.47
N ARG A 214 -10.21 5.51 11.05
CA ARG A 214 -8.96 5.08 10.40
C ARG A 214 -7.97 4.50 11.41
N ARG A 215 -7.97 4.98 12.66
CA ARG A 215 -7.17 4.36 13.72
C ARG A 215 -7.63 2.93 13.97
N ASP A 216 -8.93 2.71 14.08
CA ASP A 216 -9.50 1.37 14.30
C ASP A 216 -9.19 0.45 13.13
N PHE A 217 -9.32 0.94 11.88
CA PHE A 217 -8.90 0.23 10.68
C PHE A 217 -7.41 -0.13 10.74
N THR A 218 -6.54 0.84 11.03
CA THR A 218 -5.09 0.64 11.03
C THR A 218 -4.70 -0.38 12.11
N LEU A 219 -5.25 -0.26 13.31
CA LEU A 219 -4.99 -1.18 14.40
C LEU A 219 -5.42 -2.62 14.07
N ASP A 220 -6.64 -2.81 13.55
CA ASP A 220 -7.12 -4.14 13.16
C ASP A 220 -6.30 -4.73 12.01
N ALA A 221 -5.87 -3.91 11.04
CA ALA A 221 -5.00 -4.34 9.95
C ALA A 221 -3.62 -4.77 10.46
N LEU A 222 -3.01 -4.00 11.37
CA LEU A 222 -1.73 -4.35 11.98
C LEU A 222 -1.82 -5.64 12.81
N ARG A 223 -2.84 -5.77 13.67
CA ARG A 223 -3.07 -7.00 14.45
C ARG A 223 -3.23 -8.23 13.56
N SER A 224 -4.03 -8.10 12.51
CA SER A 224 -4.29 -9.20 11.58
C SER A 224 -3.04 -9.62 10.84
N THR A 225 -2.27 -8.67 10.32
CA THR A 225 -1.02 -8.95 9.59
C THR A 225 0.09 -9.44 10.51
N ALA A 226 0.15 -8.97 11.76
CA ALA A 226 1.04 -9.50 12.79
C ALA A 226 0.69 -10.96 13.13
N ALA A 227 -0.60 -11.27 13.31
CA ALA A 227 -1.05 -12.64 13.57
C ALA A 227 -0.74 -13.61 12.40
N ASP A 228 -0.74 -13.11 11.16
CA ASP A 228 -0.34 -13.86 9.97
C ASP A 228 1.20 -13.90 9.77
N GLY A 229 2.02 -13.33 10.70
CA GLY A 229 3.49 -13.29 10.61
C GLY A 229 4.05 -12.33 9.53
N ARG A 230 3.23 -11.44 9.02
CA ARG A 230 3.53 -10.54 7.89
C ARG A 230 3.98 -9.14 8.29
N LEU A 231 3.98 -8.81 9.57
CA LEU A 231 4.30 -7.46 10.03
C LEU A 231 5.80 -7.29 10.29
N LEU A 232 6.32 -6.15 9.84
CA LEU A 232 7.57 -5.54 10.28
C LEU A 232 7.25 -4.12 10.72
N LEU A 233 7.40 -3.81 12.00
CA LEU A 233 7.27 -2.45 12.49
C LEU A 233 8.58 -2.03 13.16
N VAL A 234 9.19 -0.98 12.63
CA VAL A 234 10.35 -0.30 13.21
C VAL A 234 9.84 0.91 13.98
N LEU A 235 10.09 0.96 15.28
CA LEU A 235 9.81 2.09 16.16
C LEU A 235 11.12 2.72 16.63
N LEU A 236 11.28 4.01 16.42
CA LEU A 236 12.40 4.80 16.92
C LEU A 236 11.99 5.52 18.19
N ARG A 237 12.80 5.40 19.25
CA ARG A 237 12.70 6.23 20.46
C ARG A 237 13.99 7.00 20.71
N GLN A 238 13.85 8.20 21.22
CA GLN A 238 14.93 9.01 21.76
C GLN A 238 14.74 9.09 23.29
N GLY A 239 15.53 8.33 24.04
CA GLY A 239 15.20 8.02 25.44
C GLY A 239 13.86 7.26 25.49
N GLU A 240 12.91 7.76 26.27
CA GLU A 240 11.55 7.19 26.37
C GLU A 240 10.57 7.80 25.34
N ARG A 241 10.97 8.82 24.60
CA ARG A 241 10.10 9.51 23.64
C ARG A 241 10.07 8.80 22.30
N PRO A 242 8.90 8.39 21.78
CA PRO A 242 8.77 7.91 20.41
C PRO A 242 8.98 9.07 19.43
N VAL A 243 9.85 8.89 18.44
CA VAL A 243 10.21 9.93 17.46
C VAL A 243 10.00 9.51 16.01
N GLY A 244 9.73 8.25 15.75
CA GLY A 244 9.43 7.77 14.41
C GLY A 244 8.98 6.33 14.39
N PHE A 245 8.22 5.96 13.36
CA PHE A 245 7.88 4.57 13.08
C PHE A 245 7.78 4.30 11.59
N HIS A 246 8.06 3.06 11.21
CA HIS A 246 7.90 2.55 9.86
C HIS A 246 7.27 1.17 9.90
N VAL A 247 6.10 1.05 9.30
CA VAL A 247 5.36 -0.21 9.13
C VAL A 247 5.62 -0.75 7.74
N ALA A 248 6.02 -2.00 7.64
CA ALA A 248 6.00 -2.76 6.40
C ALA A 248 5.20 -4.06 6.56
N LEU A 249 4.54 -4.47 5.49
CA LEU A 249 3.80 -5.73 5.40
C LEU A 249 4.46 -6.64 4.37
N VAL A 250 4.65 -7.91 4.74
CA VAL A 250 5.36 -8.88 3.90
C VAL A 250 4.36 -9.73 3.12
N THR A 251 4.61 -9.86 1.82
CA THR A 251 3.86 -10.75 0.91
C THR A 251 4.85 -11.39 -0.05
N GLY A 252 4.87 -12.71 -0.13
CA GLY A 252 5.87 -13.44 -0.89
C GLY A 252 7.28 -13.07 -0.47
N ASP A 253 8.07 -12.59 -1.41
CA ASP A 253 9.48 -12.18 -1.25
C ASP A 253 9.65 -10.66 -1.04
N THR A 254 8.57 -9.92 -0.81
CA THR A 254 8.60 -8.45 -0.80
C THR A 254 8.08 -7.88 0.53
N ALA A 255 8.83 -6.93 1.09
CA ALA A 255 8.39 -6.06 2.18
C ALA A 255 7.84 -4.74 1.61
N PHE A 256 6.56 -4.50 1.79
CA PHE A 256 5.88 -3.29 1.34
C PHE A 256 5.87 -2.23 2.44
N ALA A 257 6.56 -1.12 2.25
CA ALA A 257 6.59 0.02 3.16
C ALA A 257 5.22 0.72 3.18
N TRP A 258 4.36 0.32 4.11
CA TRP A 258 2.94 0.69 4.12
C TRP A 258 2.66 2.04 4.77
N LEU A 259 3.31 2.34 5.91
CA LEU A 259 3.09 3.57 6.67
C LEU A 259 4.36 3.98 7.41
N ALA A 260 4.87 5.17 7.14
CA ALA A 260 6.00 5.74 7.86
C ALA A 260 5.71 7.16 8.32
N ARG A 261 6.06 7.48 9.56
CA ARG A 261 5.98 8.84 10.12
C ARG A 261 7.14 9.10 11.06
N PHE A 262 7.54 10.36 11.19
CA PHE A 262 8.46 10.79 12.23
C PHE A 262 8.09 12.17 12.76
N ASP A 263 8.39 12.41 14.01
CA ASP A 263 8.23 13.72 14.66
C ASP A 263 9.21 14.71 14.04
N PRO A 264 8.76 15.87 13.52
CA PRO A 264 9.63 16.88 12.92
C PRO A 264 10.78 17.33 13.83
N VAL A 265 10.61 17.28 15.14
CA VAL A 265 11.67 17.63 16.11
C VAL A 265 12.91 16.73 15.97
N ALA A 266 12.74 15.50 15.48
CA ALA A 266 13.83 14.56 15.25
C ALA A 266 14.44 14.66 13.83
N ALA A 267 14.05 15.64 13.03
CA ALA A 267 14.45 15.74 11.61
C ALA A 267 15.98 15.77 11.42
N ALA A 268 16.72 16.38 12.36
CA ALA A 268 18.19 16.45 12.34
C ALA A 268 18.85 15.06 12.38
N LEU A 269 18.19 14.06 12.98
CA LEU A 269 18.63 12.67 13.07
C LEU A 269 18.29 11.84 11.82
N ALA A 270 17.68 12.47 10.81
CA ALA A 270 17.23 11.82 9.58
C ALA A 270 16.46 10.49 9.81
N PRO A 271 15.42 10.47 10.67
CA PRO A 271 14.78 9.26 11.16
C PRO A 271 14.20 8.40 10.03
N GLY A 272 13.73 9.00 8.94
CA GLY A 272 13.23 8.26 7.76
C GLY A 272 14.31 7.38 7.12
N HIS A 273 15.56 7.85 7.07
CA HIS A 273 16.68 7.04 6.58
C HIS A 273 17.10 5.95 7.56
N VAL A 274 17.11 6.25 8.86
CA VAL A 274 17.44 5.26 9.91
C VAL A 274 16.44 4.11 9.88
N MET A 275 15.14 4.42 9.86
CA MET A 275 14.08 3.41 9.81
C MET A 275 14.09 2.59 8.52
N LEU A 276 14.37 3.23 7.37
CA LEU A 276 14.44 2.51 6.10
C LEU A 276 15.65 1.60 6.02
N ARG A 277 16.82 2.02 6.57
CA ARG A 277 17.99 1.16 6.71
C ARG A 277 17.66 -0.09 7.53
N GLU A 278 17.05 0.10 8.68
CA GLU A 278 16.63 -1.00 9.55
C GLU A 278 15.63 -1.93 8.85
N LEU A 279 14.67 -1.37 8.11
CA LEU A 279 13.72 -2.17 7.33
C LEU A 279 14.43 -3.01 6.26
N VAL A 280 15.45 -2.47 5.58
CA VAL A 280 16.27 -3.23 4.62
C VAL A 280 17.02 -4.35 5.32
N ASP A 281 17.66 -4.09 6.48
CA ASP A 281 18.37 -5.12 7.25
C ASP A 281 17.40 -6.22 7.73
N LEU A 282 16.20 -5.88 8.16
CA LEU A 282 15.17 -6.85 8.54
C LEU A 282 14.67 -7.68 7.34
N ALA A 283 14.51 -7.03 6.19
CA ALA A 283 14.08 -7.70 4.96
C ALA A 283 15.15 -8.69 4.46
N THR A 284 16.42 -8.29 4.43
CA THR A 284 17.53 -9.18 4.07
C THR A 284 17.67 -10.36 5.04
N ALA A 285 17.56 -10.09 6.36
CA ALA A 285 17.59 -11.14 7.38
C ALA A 285 16.45 -12.17 7.26
N ARG A 286 15.31 -11.76 6.68
CA ARG A 286 14.17 -12.65 6.35
C ARG A 286 14.31 -13.35 5.00
N GLY A 287 15.37 -13.09 4.23
CA GLY A 287 15.57 -13.65 2.89
C GLY A 287 14.60 -13.09 1.85
N LEU A 288 14.13 -11.85 2.03
CA LEU A 288 13.30 -11.17 1.04
C LEU A 288 14.16 -10.60 -0.09
N ASP A 289 13.55 -10.43 -1.26
CA ASP A 289 14.19 -9.95 -2.47
C ASP A 289 14.00 -8.45 -2.70
N THR A 290 12.91 -7.87 -2.15
CA THR A 290 12.50 -6.50 -2.48
C THR A 290 11.95 -5.76 -1.25
N VAL A 291 12.27 -4.46 -1.17
CA VAL A 291 11.54 -3.49 -0.33
C VAL A 291 10.81 -2.52 -1.25
N ASP A 292 9.49 -2.66 -1.35
CA ASP A 292 8.63 -1.78 -2.13
C ASP A 292 8.27 -0.53 -1.31
N LEU A 293 8.66 0.65 -1.80
CA LEU A 293 8.49 1.93 -1.09
C LEU A 293 7.09 2.55 -1.32
N GLN A 294 6.23 1.88 -2.05
CA GLN A 294 4.88 2.31 -2.38
C GLN A 294 4.83 3.66 -3.11
N LEU A 295 3.64 4.22 -3.28
CA LEU A 295 3.37 5.43 -4.07
C LEU A 295 4.26 6.62 -3.69
N GLY A 296 4.65 7.36 -4.72
CA GLY A 296 5.23 8.69 -4.61
C GLY A 296 6.73 8.78 -4.83
N ASP A 297 7.13 9.99 -5.22
CA ASP A 297 8.48 10.35 -5.63
C ASP A 297 9.26 11.13 -4.55
N ASP A 298 8.93 10.91 -3.30
CA ASP A 298 9.64 11.55 -2.20
C ASP A 298 11.17 11.41 -2.39
N PRO A 299 11.95 12.51 -2.28
CA PRO A 299 13.39 12.48 -2.57
C PRO A 299 14.19 11.45 -1.78
N TYR A 300 13.72 11.07 -0.58
CA TYR A 300 14.39 10.03 0.21
C TYR A 300 14.18 8.65 -0.40
N LYS A 301 12.98 8.33 -0.92
CA LYS A 301 12.67 7.07 -1.61
C LYS A 301 13.55 6.90 -2.84
N LEU A 302 13.63 7.94 -3.68
CA LEU A 302 14.42 7.92 -4.90
C LEU A 302 15.92 7.70 -4.65
N ARG A 303 16.45 8.14 -3.50
CA ARG A 303 17.85 7.90 -3.12
C ARG A 303 18.13 6.43 -2.78
N TRP A 304 17.14 5.70 -2.33
CA TRP A 304 17.23 4.29 -1.98
C TRP A 304 16.84 3.36 -3.12
N SER A 305 16.01 3.83 -4.04
CA SER A 305 15.41 2.99 -5.08
C SER A 305 16.43 2.41 -6.04
N SER A 306 16.14 1.20 -6.49
CA SER A 306 16.83 0.49 -7.59
C SER A 306 16.03 0.54 -8.87
N GLY A 307 14.72 0.79 -8.78
CA GLY A 307 13.78 0.88 -9.89
C GLY A 307 12.43 1.36 -9.43
N ALA A 308 11.47 1.37 -10.34
CA ALA A 308 10.07 1.71 -10.04
C ALA A 308 9.12 0.99 -11.01
N TYR A 309 7.86 0.85 -10.61
CA TYR A 309 6.76 0.44 -11.49
C TYR A 309 5.65 1.47 -11.50
N ASP A 310 4.87 1.47 -12.59
CA ASP A 310 3.81 2.45 -12.82
C ASP A 310 2.47 2.02 -12.20
N THR A 311 1.68 3.02 -11.79
CA THR A 311 0.26 2.85 -11.46
C THR A 311 -0.62 3.66 -12.39
N PHE A 312 -1.84 3.17 -12.62
CA PHE A 312 -2.80 3.77 -13.56
C PHE A 312 -4.10 4.13 -12.87
N GLY A 313 -4.67 5.26 -13.27
CA GLY A 313 -6.06 5.57 -13.04
C GLY A 313 -6.92 4.95 -14.15
N VAL A 314 -7.68 3.91 -13.83
CA VAL A 314 -8.52 3.20 -14.79
C VAL A 314 -9.97 3.59 -14.62
N LEU A 315 -10.60 4.00 -15.72
CA LEU A 315 -12.03 4.21 -15.80
C LEU A 315 -12.56 3.33 -16.93
N ALA A 316 -13.51 2.44 -16.59
CA ALA A 316 -14.14 1.58 -17.58
C ALA A 316 -15.67 1.54 -17.40
N ALA A 317 -16.38 1.36 -18.51
CA ALA A 317 -17.83 1.23 -18.54
C ALA A 317 -18.24 0.40 -19.77
N ALA A 318 -19.48 -0.08 -19.77
CA ALA A 318 -20.05 -0.76 -20.93
C ALA A 318 -19.94 0.10 -22.21
N PRO A 319 -19.85 -0.50 -23.42
CA PRO A 319 -19.76 0.19 -24.68
C PRO A 319 -20.84 1.28 -24.84
N GLY A 320 -20.44 2.43 -25.34
CA GLY A 320 -21.30 3.62 -25.49
C GLY A 320 -21.53 4.42 -24.21
N ARG A 321 -20.98 3.99 -23.05
CA ARG A 321 -21.22 4.65 -21.74
C ARG A 321 -20.00 5.35 -21.15
N LEU A 322 -18.87 5.34 -21.84
CA LEU A 322 -17.62 5.91 -21.30
C LEU A 322 -17.73 7.43 -21.04
N ALA A 323 -18.41 8.16 -21.92
CA ALA A 323 -18.66 9.61 -21.73
C ALA A 323 -19.45 9.87 -20.43
N THR A 324 -20.46 9.06 -20.15
CA THR A 324 -21.25 9.12 -18.92
C THR A 324 -20.39 8.76 -17.70
N ALA A 325 -19.52 7.74 -17.82
CA ALA A 325 -18.58 7.37 -16.74
C ALA A 325 -17.60 8.51 -16.42
N ARG A 326 -17.06 9.18 -17.44
CA ARG A 326 -16.22 10.37 -17.28
C ARG A 326 -16.95 11.51 -16.55
N ALA A 327 -18.18 11.80 -16.96
CA ALA A 327 -19.00 12.81 -16.29
C ALA A 327 -19.26 12.44 -14.82
N THR A 328 -19.55 11.16 -14.53
CA THR A 328 -19.71 10.66 -13.17
C THR A 328 -18.42 10.83 -12.34
N ALA A 329 -17.26 10.45 -12.88
CA ALA A 329 -15.97 10.61 -12.21
C ALA A 329 -15.65 12.08 -11.93
N SER A 330 -15.92 12.98 -12.90
CA SER A 330 -15.73 14.43 -12.75
C SER A 330 -16.65 15.03 -11.67
N ALA A 331 -17.93 14.62 -11.64
CA ALA A 331 -18.88 15.06 -10.63
C ALA A 331 -18.49 14.61 -9.21
N ILE A 332 -17.97 13.37 -9.07
CA ILE A 332 -17.44 12.86 -7.79
C ILE A 332 -16.22 13.67 -7.36
N ALA A 333 -15.29 13.96 -8.26
CA ALA A 333 -14.11 14.75 -7.97
C ALA A 333 -14.48 16.18 -7.57
N PHE A 334 -15.46 16.79 -8.24
CA PHE A 334 -15.98 18.10 -7.90
C PHE A 334 -16.62 18.12 -6.50
N ALA A 335 -17.49 17.17 -6.18
CA ALA A 335 -18.15 17.06 -4.88
C ALA A 335 -17.13 16.90 -3.73
N ARG A 336 -16.06 16.10 -3.96
CA ARG A 336 -14.98 15.95 -2.98
C ARG A 336 -14.21 17.24 -2.74
N ARG A 337 -13.91 18.00 -3.78
CA ARG A 337 -13.25 19.32 -3.66
C ARG A 337 -14.09 20.32 -2.87
N GLN A 338 -15.42 20.33 -3.10
CA GLN A 338 -16.33 21.19 -2.34
C GLN A 338 -16.40 20.78 -0.85
N ALA A 339 -16.56 19.49 -0.55
CA ALA A 339 -16.58 18.99 0.83
C ALA A 339 -15.27 19.30 1.58
N GLY A 340 -14.12 19.21 0.92
CA GLY A 340 -12.83 19.57 1.51
C GLY A 340 -12.68 21.08 1.80
N ARG A 341 -13.38 21.96 1.08
CA ARG A 341 -13.41 23.40 1.36
C ARG A 341 -14.23 23.75 2.60
N PHE A 342 -15.33 23.03 2.85
CA PHE A 342 -16.19 23.25 4.02
C PHE A 342 -15.60 22.73 5.34
N HIS A 343 -14.57 21.89 5.32
CA HIS A 343 -13.88 21.41 6.52
C HIS A 343 -12.64 22.24 6.91
N ARG A 344 -12.35 23.31 6.16
CA ARG A 344 -11.22 24.25 6.42
C ARG A 344 -11.66 25.58 7.06
N HIS A 345 -12.90 25.67 7.51
CA HIS A 345 -13.44 26.84 8.24
C HIS A 345 -13.98 26.37 9.62
#